data_a2a84c4ec4b473e31b65548374997a72
#
_entry.id   a2a84c4ec4b473e31b65548374997a72
#
_cell.length_a   1.000
_cell.length_b   1.000
_cell.length_c   1.000
_cell.angle_alpha   90.00
_cell.angle_beta   90.00
_cell.angle_gamma   90.00
#
_symmetry.space_group_name_H-M   'P 1'
#
loop_
_entity.id
_entity.type
_entity.pdbx_description
1 polymer ?
#
loop_
_entity_poly.entity_id
_entity_poly.type
_entity_poly.pdbx_seq_one_letter_code
_entity_poly.pdbx_strand_id
1 'polypeptide(L)'
;MNTPLALKLRPKTIDDVIGQKHLVGENAPIRNFINNKRIFSMILYGNPGIGKTSIACAIAGSINEKYRVLNATVNNKKDIEVVIEEAKMYDGIVLIMDEIHRLNKDKQDILLPHLESGLITLIGLTTSNPYHKINPAIRSRCQIFELKPLTLDEVIEGLNKAIKCEDLKGIKIKKDVIEYIAKLSSGDLRSAYNLLEICYYSTSDKNITMDVVTKINNKPALFADKDETGHYDLLSAFQKSIRGSDVNAALHYLARLLVIEDLDSIYRRMTVIAYEDIGLANPSMGPKVDACINACERVGMPEAMIPLSVTITEMALSPKSNSAYSALHDAIKDIESGNNYPIPETIRIDSTIYKYPHDYKGSFVVQQYM
;
A
#
# COMPACT_ATOMS: atom_id res chain seq x y z
N MET A 1 25.65 -5.86 19.54
CA MET A 1 24.23 -6.05 19.11
C MET A 1 24.25 -6.89 17.84
N ASN A 2 23.46 -7.95 17.76
CA ASN A 2 23.40 -8.77 16.55
C ASN A 2 22.50 -8.09 15.51
N THR A 3 23.02 -7.88 14.31
CA THR A 3 22.23 -7.36 13.18
C THR A 3 21.15 -8.37 12.82
N PRO A 4 19.86 -7.96 12.68
CA PRO A 4 18.78 -8.86 12.32
C PRO A 4 19.03 -9.59 10.99
N LEU A 5 18.59 -10.84 10.90
CA LEU A 5 18.75 -11.69 9.72
C LEU A 5 18.20 -11.03 8.43
N ALA A 6 17.04 -10.40 8.52
CA ALA A 6 16.42 -9.68 7.40
C ALA A 6 17.30 -8.54 6.85
N LEU A 7 18.16 -7.94 7.68
CA LEU A 7 19.08 -6.89 7.25
C LEU A 7 20.33 -7.46 6.62
N LYS A 8 20.84 -8.58 7.17
CA LYS A 8 22.03 -9.29 6.63
C LYS A 8 21.76 -9.90 5.26
N LEU A 9 20.54 -10.41 5.05
CA LEU A 9 20.12 -11.04 3.80
C LEU A 9 19.61 -10.03 2.77
N ARG A 10 19.81 -8.73 3.01
CA ARG A 10 19.41 -7.71 2.03
C ARG A 10 20.19 -7.90 0.73
N PRO A 11 19.51 -7.96 -0.43
CA PRO A 11 20.17 -8.12 -1.73
C PRO A 11 21.14 -6.98 -2.00
N LYS A 12 22.31 -7.30 -2.51
CA LYS A 12 23.34 -6.33 -2.90
C LYS A 12 23.23 -5.91 -4.37
N THR A 13 22.75 -6.83 -5.19
CA THR A 13 22.51 -6.63 -6.63
C THR A 13 21.12 -7.07 -7.00
N ILE A 14 20.64 -6.69 -8.19
CA ILE A 14 19.32 -7.11 -8.67
C ILE A 14 19.21 -8.62 -8.91
N ASP A 15 20.35 -9.32 -9.07
CA ASP A 15 20.37 -10.78 -9.23
C ASP A 15 20.07 -11.52 -7.92
N ASP A 16 20.29 -10.85 -6.79
CA ASP A 16 19.97 -11.38 -5.46
C ASP A 16 18.50 -11.19 -5.06
N VAL A 17 17.76 -10.34 -5.80
CA VAL A 17 16.39 -9.98 -5.48
C VAL A 17 15.48 -11.18 -5.68
N ILE A 18 14.67 -11.47 -4.67
CA ILE A 18 13.66 -12.53 -4.71
C ILE A 18 12.37 -11.93 -5.25
N GLY A 19 11.76 -12.61 -6.22
CA GLY A 19 10.53 -12.19 -6.84
C GLY A 19 10.66 -10.96 -7.73
N GLN A 20 9.57 -10.22 -7.89
CA GLN A 20 9.48 -8.98 -8.68
C GLN A 20 9.99 -9.12 -10.13
N LYS A 21 9.82 -10.29 -10.72
CA LYS A 21 10.34 -10.62 -12.08
C LYS A 21 9.85 -9.64 -13.16
N HIS A 22 8.66 -9.05 -12.99
CA HIS A 22 8.10 -8.05 -13.90
C HIS A 22 8.90 -6.73 -13.91
N LEU A 23 9.72 -6.46 -12.89
CA LEU A 23 10.57 -5.26 -12.79
C LEU A 23 12.05 -5.56 -12.98
N VAL A 24 12.56 -6.66 -12.39
CA VAL A 24 13.99 -6.98 -12.36
C VAL A 24 14.34 -8.30 -13.08
N GLY A 25 13.35 -9.00 -13.63
CA GLY A 25 13.56 -10.21 -14.42
C GLY A 25 14.25 -9.94 -15.77
N GLU A 26 14.48 -10.98 -16.56
CA GLU A 26 15.04 -10.87 -17.89
C GLU A 26 14.17 -10.00 -18.78
N ASN A 27 14.77 -9.04 -19.49
CA ASN A 27 14.09 -8.03 -20.31
C ASN A 27 13.14 -7.07 -19.57
N ALA A 28 13.10 -7.09 -18.23
CA ALA A 28 12.27 -6.19 -17.45
C ALA A 28 12.81 -4.76 -17.40
N PRO A 29 11.98 -3.73 -17.19
CA PRO A 29 12.37 -2.33 -17.33
C PRO A 29 13.55 -1.94 -16.45
N ILE A 30 13.56 -2.28 -15.16
CA ILE A 30 14.67 -1.90 -14.26
C ILE A 30 15.94 -2.65 -14.62
N ARG A 31 15.88 -3.91 -15.02
CA ARG A 31 17.05 -4.65 -15.51
C ARG A 31 17.63 -4.00 -16.75
N ASN A 32 16.80 -3.57 -17.69
CA ASN A 32 17.27 -2.88 -18.89
C ASN A 32 17.95 -1.53 -18.56
N PHE A 33 17.45 -0.78 -17.58
CA PHE A 33 18.12 0.44 -17.11
C PHE A 33 19.54 0.13 -16.59
N ILE A 34 19.67 -0.89 -15.76
CA ILE A 34 20.95 -1.31 -15.18
C ILE A 34 21.92 -1.81 -16.28
N ASN A 35 21.46 -2.63 -17.21
CA ASN A 35 22.26 -3.14 -18.32
C ASN A 35 22.80 -1.99 -19.18
N ASN A 36 22.04 -0.92 -19.35
CA ASN A 36 22.46 0.29 -20.05
C ASN A 36 23.24 1.27 -19.15
N LYS A 37 23.58 0.90 -17.91
CA LYS A 37 24.26 1.75 -16.93
C LYS A 37 23.56 3.12 -16.74
N ARG A 38 22.25 3.13 -16.76
CA ARG A 38 21.43 4.33 -16.55
C ARG A 38 20.36 4.06 -15.51
N ILE A 39 20.27 4.94 -14.51
CA ILE A 39 19.15 4.99 -13.58
C ILE A 39 18.33 6.25 -13.87
N PHE A 40 17.03 6.12 -13.77
CA PHE A 40 16.09 7.23 -13.80
C PHE A 40 15.45 7.39 -12.42
N SER A 41 15.06 8.62 -12.08
CA SER A 41 14.27 8.85 -10.89
C SER A 41 12.98 8.03 -10.96
N MET A 42 12.68 7.32 -9.86
CA MET A 42 11.55 6.39 -9.81
C MET A 42 10.88 6.38 -8.44
N ILE A 43 9.63 5.95 -8.40
CA ILE A 43 8.87 5.70 -7.19
C ILE A 43 8.48 4.23 -7.18
N LEU A 44 8.92 3.52 -6.14
CA LEU A 44 8.56 2.12 -5.88
C LEU A 44 7.46 2.10 -4.82
N TYR A 45 6.27 1.60 -5.16
CA TYR A 45 5.16 1.53 -4.22
C TYR A 45 4.62 0.11 -4.08
N GLY A 46 3.97 -0.15 -2.94
CA GLY A 46 3.37 -1.45 -2.64
C GLY A 46 3.38 -1.74 -1.13
N ASN A 47 2.83 -2.88 -0.73
CA ASN A 47 2.61 -3.26 0.66
C ASN A 47 3.89 -3.21 1.53
N PRO A 48 3.79 -3.08 2.85
CA PRO A 48 4.93 -3.24 3.76
C PRO A 48 5.60 -4.61 3.58
N GLY A 49 6.91 -4.71 3.82
CA GLY A 49 7.64 -5.97 3.88
C GLY A 49 7.99 -6.65 2.55
N ILE A 50 7.47 -6.19 1.40
CA ILE A 50 7.71 -6.78 0.07
C ILE A 50 9.09 -6.45 -0.53
N GLY A 51 9.98 -5.78 0.22
CA GLY A 51 11.36 -5.57 -0.19
C GLY A 51 11.66 -4.25 -0.89
N LYS A 52 10.79 -3.19 -0.83
CA LYS A 52 11.01 -1.89 -1.48
C LYS A 52 12.43 -1.34 -1.25
N THR A 53 12.84 -1.19 0.01
CA THR A 53 14.16 -0.66 0.37
C THR A 53 15.28 -1.57 -0.11
N SER A 54 15.07 -2.89 -0.07
CA SER A 54 16.03 -3.89 -0.53
C SER A 54 16.27 -3.78 -2.02
N ILE A 55 15.21 -3.66 -2.82
CA ILE A 55 15.30 -3.48 -4.27
C ILE A 55 15.97 -2.15 -4.62
N ALA A 56 15.63 -1.06 -3.95
CA ALA A 56 16.26 0.24 -4.17
C ALA A 56 17.77 0.20 -3.93
N CYS A 57 18.21 -0.44 -2.82
CA CYS A 57 19.62 -0.65 -2.54
C CYS A 57 20.30 -1.56 -3.59
N ALA A 58 19.61 -2.63 -4.03
CA ALA A 58 20.12 -3.54 -5.06
C ALA A 58 20.28 -2.84 -6.42
N ILE A 59 19.36 -1.96 -6.78
CA ILE A 59 19.46 -1.12 -7.99
C ILE A 59 20.71 -0.25 -7.92
N ALA A 60 20.88 0.51 -6.84
CA ALA A 60 22.06 1.38 -6.67
C ALA A 60 23.36 0.57 -6.64
N GLY A 61 23.40 -0.58 -5.97
CA GLY A 61 24.55 -1.48 -5.90
C GLY A 61 24.92 -2.10 -7.24
N SER A 62 23.94 -2.41 -8.11
CA SER A 62 24.17 -3.05 -9.40
C SER A 62 24.91 -2.16 -10.41
N ILE A 63 24.81 -0.84 -10.30
CA ILE A 63 25.52 0.10 -11.17
C ILE A 63 26.71 0.76 -10.49
N ASN A 64 27.01 0.35 -9.25
CA ASN A 64 28.14 0.87 -8.48
C ASN A 64 28.10 2.40 -8.26
N GLU A 65 26.88 2.98 -8.22
CA GLU A 65 26.70 4.39 -7.93
C GLU A 65 26.68 4.67 -6.43
N LYS A 66 27.18 5.83 -6.03
CA LYS A 66 27.06 6.28 -4.64
C LYS A 66 25.61 6.56 -4.32
N TYR A 67 25.17 6.07 -3.16
CA TYR A 67 23.81 6.33 -2.73
C TYR A 67 23.72 6.69 -1.23
N ARG A 68 22.66 7.40 -0.88
CA ARG A 68 22.24 7.67 0.49
C ARG A 68 20.81 7.21 0.70
N VAL A 69 20.55 6.71 1.90
CA VAL A 69 19.20 6.30 2.31
C VAL A 69 18.72 7.28 3.38
N LEU A 70 17.65 7.97 3.10
CA LEU A 70 16.96 8.84 4.06
C LEU A 70 15.53 8.35 4.26
N ASN A 71 14.95 8.70 5.40
CA ASN A 71 13.54 8.44 5.71
C ASN A 71 12.82 9.78 5.93
N ALA A 72 11.75 10.03 5.19
CA ALA A 72 11.03 11.31 5.21
C ALA A 72 10.42 11.65 6.58
N THR A 73 10.20 10.64 7.45
CA THR A 73 9.63 10.84 8.80
C THR A 73 10.68 11.22 9.83
N VAL A 74 11.92 10.79 9.66
CA VAL A 74 13.00 10.95 10.66
C VAL A 74 13.97 12.04 10.26
N ASN A 75 14.36 12.06 8.97
CA ASN A 75 15.37 12.99 8.49
C ASN A 75 14.79 14.40 8.26
N ASN A 76 15.58 15.39 8.61
CA ASN A 76 15.22 16.79 8.52
C ASN A 76 15.75 17.44 7.23
N LYS A 77 15.53 18.75 7.07
CA LYS A 77 16.00 19.53 5.91
C LYS A 77 17.53 19.51 5.77
N LYS A 78 18.26 19.60 6.88
CA LYS A 78 19.73 19.63 6.89
C LYS A 78 20.32 18.32 6.37
N ASP A 79 19.67 17.17 6.65
CA ASP A 79 20.13 15.88 6.13
C ASP A 79 20.03 15.83 4.61
N ILE A 80 19.00 16.45 4.03
CA ILE A 80 18.85 16.57 2.57
C ILE A 80 19.92 17.51 2.00
N GLU A 81 20.18 18.63 2.66
CA GLU A 81 21.23 19.59 2.25
C GLU A 81 22.62 18.92 2.24
N VAL A 82 22.93 18.08 3.22
CA VAL A 82 24.16 17.27 3.24
C VAL A 82 24.25 16.35 2.03
N VAL A 83 23.16 15.69 1.65
CA VAL A 83 23.15 14.83 0.44
C VAL A 83 23.34 15.65 -0.83
N ILE A 84 22.78 16.85 -0.90
CA ILE A 84 22.98 17.77 -2.04
C ILE A 84 24.46 18.19 -2.16
N GLU A 85 25.11 18.52 -1.05
CA GLU A 85 26.53 18.87 -1.06
C GLU A 85 27.40 17.65 -1.46
N GLU A 86 27.09 16.47 -0.95
CA GLU A 86 27.74 15.24 -1.40
C GLU A 86 27.53 15.00 -2.90
N ALA A 87 26.34 15.23 -3.42
CA ALA A 87 26.04 15.08 -4.85
C ALA A 87 26.90 16.01 -5.71
N LYS A 88 27.11 17.25 -5.26
CA LYS A 88 27.99 18.20 -5.94
C LYS A 88 29.46 17.75 -5.97
N MET A 89 29.93 17.09 -4.89
CA MET A 89 31.31 16.59 -4.79
C MET A 89 31.56 15.39 -5.71
N TYR A 90 30.55 14.59 -5.99
CA TYR A 90 30.68 13.33 -6.74
C TYR A 90 30.07 13.38 -8.15
N ASP A 91 29.63 14.56 -8.58
CA ASP A 91 28.98 14.78 -9.88
C ASP A 91 27.68 13.90 -10.04
N GLY A 92 27.02 13.67 -8.94
CA GLY A 92 25.75 12.91 -8.89
C GLY A 92 25.69 11.94 -7.72
N ILE A 93 24.45 11.67 -7.26
CA ILE A 93 24.16 10.68 -6.21
C ILE A 93 22.77 10.07 -6.39
N VAL A 94 22.61 8.82 -5.99
CA VAL A 94 21.29 8.18 -5.86
C VAL A 94 20.77 8.42 -4.47
N LEU A 95 19.63 9.12 -4.35
CA LEU A 95 18.94 9.32 -3.09
C LEU A 95 17.77 8.34 -2.98
N ILE A 96 17.88 7.38 -2.06
CA ILE A 96 16.80 6.49 -1.69
C ILE A 96 16.02 7.16 -0.55
N MET A 97 14.77 7.56 -0.82
CA MET A 97 13.90 8.24 0.15
C MET A 97 12.77 7.31 0.60
N ASP A 98 12.87 6.79 1.82
CA ASP A 98 11.82 5.97 2.41
C ASP A 98 10.67 6.83 2.91
N GLU A 99 9.43 6.30 2.85
CA GLU A 99 8.18 6.98 3.20
C GLU A 99 8.01 8.35 2.51
N ILE A 100 8.38 8.44 1.22
CA ILE A 100 8.43 9.69 0.45
C ILE A 100 7.10 10.49 0.50
N HIS A 101 5.97 9.82 0.67
CA HIS A 101 4.66 10.46 0.79
C HIS A 101 4.52 11.35 2.03
N ARG A 102 5.43 11.23 3.01
CA ARG A 102 5.50 12.06 4.21
C ARG A 102 6.45 13.26 4.07
N LEU A 103 7.02 13.46 2.90
CA LEU A 103 7.87 14.60 2.63
C LEU A 103 7.01 15.88 2.60
N ASN A 104 7.29 16.82 3.48
CA ASN A 104 6.60 18.11 3.50
C ASN A 104 7.04 19.00 2.32
N LYS A 105 6.27 20.06 2.04
CA LYS A 105 6.49 20.94 0.89
C LYS A 105 7.90 21.55 0.88
N ASP A 106 8.39 22.03 2.02
CA ASP A 106 9.71 22.68 2.12
C ASP A 106 10.86 21.73 1.73
N LYS A 107 10.77 20.45 2.13
CA LYS A 107 11.76 19.43 1.77
C LYS A 107 11.67 19.07 0.27
N GLN A 108 10.47 19.12 -0.30
CA GLN A 108 10.24 18.86 -1.71
C GLN A 108 10.81 19.98 -2.58
N ASP A 109 10.58 21.24 -2.21
CA ASP A 109 11.04 22.42 -2.95
C ASP A 109 12.56 22.48 -3.05
N ILE A 110 13.28 21.93 -2.05
CA ILE A 110 14.74 21.82 -2.09
C ILE A 110 15.22 20.74 -3.04
N LEU A 111 14.51 19.63 -3.12
CA LEU A 111 14.91 18.50 -3.97
C LEU A 111 14.65 18.76 -5.46
N LEU A 112 13.57 19.47 -5.79
CA LEU A 112 13.10 19.64 -7.16
C LEU A 112 14.17 20.17 -8.13
N PRO A 113 14.93 21.25 -7.84
CA PRO A 113 15.97 21.75 -8.76
C PRO A 113 17.09 20.73 -9.05
N HIS A 114 17.40 19.87 -8.05
CA HIS A 114 18.46 18.87 -8.17
C HIS A 114 17.98 17.60 -8.89
N LEU A 115 16.69 17.32 -8.88
CA LEU A 115 16.06 16.28 -9.71
C LEU A 115 16.01 16.74 -11.18
N GLU A 116 15.71 18.01 -11.42
CA GLU A 116 15.67 18.61 -12.76
C GLU A 116 17.04 18.67 -13.42
N SER A 117 18.06 19.03 -12.66
CA SER A 117 19.44 19.06 -13.15
C SER A 117 20.08 17.68 -13.35
N GLY A 118 19.45 16.62 -12.79
CA GLY A 118 20.02 15.27 -12.79
C GLY A 118 21.13 15.05 -11.75
N LEU A 119 21.41 16.06 -10.89
CA LEU A 119 22.40 15.95 -9.81
C LEU A 119 21.98 14.91 -8.76
N ILE A 120 20.69 14.75 -8.54
CA ILE A 120 20.11 13.71 -7.68
C ILE A 120 19.22 12.82 -8.53
N THR A 121 19.49 11.51 -8.49
CA THR A 121 18.56 10.50 -8.98
C THR A 121 17.77 9.95 -7.80
N LEU A 122 16.45 10.16 -7.78
CA LEU A 122 15.58 9.80 -6.67
C LEU A 122 14.99 8.41 -6.85
N ILE A 123 15.13 7.55 -5.83
CA ILE A 123 14.33 6.33 -5.68
C ILE A 123 13.42 6.52 -4.47
N GLY A 124 12.20 6.98 -4.72
CA GLY A 124 11.18 7.16 -3.68
C GLY A 124 10.47 5.85 -3.34
N LEU A 125 10.31 5.56 -2.04
CA LEU A 125 9.63 4.37 -1.55
C LEU A 125 8.38 4.79 -0.79
N THR A 126 7.26 4.10 -1.02
CA THR A 126 6.00 4.38 -0.33
C THR A 126 5.12 3.15 -0.23
N THR A 127 4.34 3.08 0.84
CA THR A 127 3.23 2.11 0.99
C THR A 127 1.91 2.65 0.47
N SER A 128 1.81 3.97 0.25
CA SER A 128 0.60 4.64 -0.21
C SER A 128 0.57 4.75 -1.73
N ASN A 129 -0.64 4.85 -2.29
CA ASN A 129 -0.80 5.11 -3.72
C ASN A 129 -0.15 6.45 -4.11
N PRO A 130 0.88 6.45 -4.98
CA PRO A 130 1.66 7.64 -5.31
C PRO A 130 0.84 8.71 -6.04
N TYR A 131 -0.21 8.33 -6.75
CA TYR A 131 -1.05 9.26 -7.50
C TYR A 131 -1.84 10.23 -6.61
N HIS A 132 -2.13 9.82 -5.35
CA HIS A 132 -2.90 10.62 -4.41
C HIS A 132 -2.05 11.28 -3.32
N LYS A 133 -0.89 10.69 -2.99
CA LYS A 133 -0.12 11.08 -1.79
C LYS A 133 1.19 11.78 -2.11
N ILE A 134 1.70 11.71 -3.34
CA ILE A 134 2.97 12.34 -3.72
C ILE A 134 2.69 13.60 -4.55
N ASN A 135 3.44 14.66 -4.25
CA ASN A 135 3.35 15.92 -4.97
C ASN A 135 3.48 15.70 -6.50
N PRO A 136 2.57 16.26 -7.29
CA PRO A 136 2.61 16.18 -8.75
C PRO A 136 3.95 16.61 -9.36
N ALA A 137 4.65 17.59 -8.78
CA ALA A 137 5.94 18.06 -9.28
C ALA A 137 7.05 17.00 -9.16
N ILE A 138 7.11 16.23 -8.07
CA ILE A 138 8.03 15.08 -7.94
C ILE A 138 7.56 13.94 -8.83
N ARG A 139 6.27 13.64 -8.81
CA ARG A 139 5.70 12.53 -9.57
C ARG A 139 5.92 12.65 -11.08
N SER A 140 5.82 13.86 -11.63
CA SER A 140 6.03 14.11 -13.07
C SER A 140 7.47 13.86 -13.52
N ARG A 141 8.43 13.79 -12.58
CA ARG A 141 9.85 13.57 -12.84
C ARG A 141 10.31 12.14 -12.52
N CYS A 142 9.39 11.29 -12.06
CA CYS A 142 9.69 9.92 -11.64
C CYS A 142 8.88 8.91 -12.45
N GLN A 143 9.48 7.78 -12.79
CA GLN A 143 8.75 6.60 -13.24
C GLN A 143 8.13 5.88 -12.04
N ILE A 144 6.89 5.43 -12.16
CA ILE A 144 6.18 4.77 -11.06
C ILE A 144 6.14 3.28 -11.33
N PHE A 145 6.64 2.49 -10.36
CA PHE A 145 6.63 1.03 -10.42
C PHE A 145 5.93 0.45 -9.22
N GLU A 146 5.01 -0.46 -9.48
CA GLU A 146 4.34 -1.23 -8.45
C GLU A 146 5.12 -2.50 -8.12
N LEU A 147 5.40 -2.70 -6.84
CA LEU A 147 5.90 -3.96 -6.33
C LEU A 147 4.72 -4.83 -5.90
N LYS A 148 4.72 -6.07 -6.36
CA LYS A 148 3.72 -7.07 -6.00
C LYS A 148 4.11 -7.81 -4.72
N PRO A 149 3.16 -8.27 -3.91
CA PRO A 149 3.44 -9.22 -2.85
C PRO A 149 4.18 -10.44 -3.39
N LEU A 150 5.06 -11.02 -2.56
CA LEU A 150 5.77 -12.23 -2.96
C LEU A 150 4.83 -13.44 -2.93
N THR A 151 4.95 -14.28 -3.92
CA THR A 151 4.24 -15.57 -3.94
C THR A 151 4.77 -16.50 -2.86
N LEU A 152 4.00 -17.52 -2.50
CA LEU A 152 4.42 -18.53 -1.53
C LEU A 152 5.78 -19.17 -1.91
N ASP A 153 5.95 -19.52 -3.19
CA ASP A 153 7.19 -20.12 -3.69
C ASP A 153 8.39 -19.17 -3.58
N GLU A 154 8.19 -17.88 -3.85
CA GLU A 154 9.24 -16.86 -3.70
C GLU A 154 9.64 -16.66 -2.24
N VAL A 155 8.70 -16.70 -1.30
CA VAL A 155 9.01 -16.66 0.14
C VAL A 155 9.75 -17.91 0.58
N ILE A 156 9.35 -19.10 0.09
CA ILE A 156 10.06 -20.37 0.35
C ILE A 156 11.49 -20.31 -0.21
N GLU A 157 11.68 -19.74 -1.40
CA GLU A 157 13.01 -19.51 -1.97
C GLU A 157 13.87 -18.64 -1.03
N GLY A 158 13.30 -17.55 -0.52
CA GLY A 158 13.96 -16.68 0.45
C GLY A 158 14.36 -17.40 1.74
N LEU A 159 13.44 -18.15 2.33
CA LEU A 159 13.71 -18.94 3.53
C LEU A 159 14.81 -19.99 3.28
N ASN A 160 14.81 -20.64 2.12
CA ASN A 160 15.85 -21.61 1.76
C ASN A 160 17.22 -20.95 1.56
N LYS A 161 17.29 -19.70 1.09
CA LYS A 161 18.54 -18.92 1.09
C LYS A 161 18.98 -18.57 2.52
N ALA A 162 18.03 -18.17 3.38
CA ALA A 162 18.32 -17.85 4.78
C ALA A 162 18.87 -19.02 5.58
N ILE A 163 18.31 -20.21 5.41
CA ILE A 163 18.76 -21.45 6.10
C ILE A 163 20.22 -21.80 5.78
N LYS A 164 20.73 -21.39 4.62
CA LYS A 164 22.11 -21.66 4.19
C LYS A 164 23.11 -20.63 4.73
N CYS A 165 22.65 -19.57 5.39
CA CYS A 165 23.54 -18.54 5.87
C CYS A 165 24.27 -19.00 7.16
N GLU A 166 25.46 -18.43 7.41
CA GLU A 166 26.29 -18.80 8.57
C GLU A 166 25.61 -18.50 9.92
N ASP A 167 24.74 -17.48 9.96
CA ASP A 167 24.02 -17.09 11.18
C ASP A 167 23.04 -18.17 11.68
N LEU A 168 22.57 -19.04 10.79
CA LEU A 168 21.67 -20.14 11.11
C LEU A 168 22.38 -21.51 11.04
N LYS A 169 23.67 -21.53 11.30
CA LYS A 169 24.48 -22.77 11.26
C LYS A 169 23.92 -23.85 12.18
N GLY A 170 23.74 -25.04 11.60
CA GLY A 170 23.24 -26.20 12.34
C GLY A 170 21.72 -26.26 12.47
N ILE A 171 20.99 -25.37 11.81
CA ILE A 171 19.52 -25.41 11.76
C ILE A 171 19.02 -26.73 11.21
N LYS A 172 18.02 -27.30 11.87
CA LYS A 172 17.28 -28.48 11.42
C LYS A 172 15.81 -28.06 11.27
N ILE A 173 15.33 -28.08 10.05
CA ILE A 173 13.95 -27.70 9.73
C ILE A 173 13.45 -28.54 8.57
N LYS A 174 12.21 -29.02 8.65
CA LYS A 174 11.56 -29.78 7.61
C LYS A 174 10.88 -28.86 6.59
N LYS A 175 10.64 -29.37 5.38
CA LYS A 175 10.03 -28.63 4.30
C LYS A 175 8.61 -28.14 4.63
N ASP A 176 7.81 -28.96 5.30
CA ASP A 176 6.46 -28.61 5.74
C ASP A 176 6.45 -27.42 6.73
N VAL A 177 7.49 -27.33 7.61
CA VAL A 177 7.64 -26.20 8.53
C VAL A 177 8.05 -24.91 7.79
N ILE A 178 8.91 -25.02 6.77
CA ILE A 178 9.29 -23.87 5.92
C ILE A 178 8.05 -23.34 5.18
N GLU A 179 7.27 -24.22 4.59
CA GLU A 179 6.01 -23.88 3.91
C GLU A 179 5.02 -23.20 4.89
N TYR A 180 4.95 -23.68 6.12
CA TYR A 180 4.10 -23.10 7.15
C TYR A 180 4.55 -21.68 7.55
N ILE A 181 5.86 -21.46 7.78
CA ILE A 181 6.43 -20.13 8.03
C ILE A 181 6.14 -19.19 6.86
N ALA A 182 6.31 -19.66 5.63
CA ALA A 182 6.04 -18.89 4.43
C ALA A 182 4.56 -18.48 4.33
N LYS A 183 3.63 -19.39 4.59
CA LYS A 183 2.19 -19.10 4.65
C LYS A 183 1.84 -18.06 5.71
N LEU A 184 2.43 -18.18 6.92
CA LEU A 184 2.20 -17.21 8.00
C LEU A 184 2.68 -15.80 7.68
N SER A 185 3.68 -15.65 6.81
CA SER A 185 4.26 -14.36 6.43
C SER A 185 3.41 -13.57 5.44
N SER A 186 2.46 -14.21 4.74
CA SER A 186 1.56 -13.57 3.79
C SER A 186 2.28 -12.69 2.73
N GLY A 187 3.37 -13.20 2.16
CA GLY A 187 4.17 -12.48 1.16
C GLY A 187 5.15 -11.44 1.72
N ASP A 188 5.22 -11.28 3.05
CA ASP A 188 6.21 -10.43 3.73
C ASP A 188 7.46 -11.25 4.11
N LEU A 189 8.51 -11.12 3.29
CA LEU A 189 9.77 -11.85 3.51
C LEU A 189 10.50 -11.41 4.78
N ARG A 190 10.32 -10.16 5.22
CA ARG A 190 10.91 -9.67 6.48
C ARG A 190 10.28 -10.37 7.67
N SER A 191 8.96 -10.50 7.69
CA SER A 191 8.23 -11.26 8.70
C SER A 191 8.64 -12.73 8.71
N ALA A 192 8.82 -13.35 7.53
CA ALA A 192 9.29 -14.72 7.42
C ALA A 192 10.69 -14.92 8.03
N TYR A 193 11.62 -14.04 7.70
CA TYR A 193 12.98 -14.09 8.27
C TYR A 193 13.01 -13.86 9.78
N ASN A 194 12.25 -12.89 10.28
CA ASN A 194 12.15 -12.64 11.72
C ASN A 194 11.57 -13.84 12.45
N LEU A 195 10.51 -14.47 11.93
CA LEU A 195 9.94 -15.66 12.56
C LEU A 195 10.93 -16.83 12.56
N LEU A 196 11.62 -17.06 11.44
CA LEU A 196 12.67 -18.08 11.34
C LEU A 196 13.80 -17.84 12.34
N GLU A 197 14.28 -16.59 12.46
CA GLU A 197 15.34 -16.17 13.38
C GLU A 197 14.93 -16.39 14.84
N ILE A 198 13.72 -15.97 15.22
CA ILE A 198 13.18 -16.18 16.57
C ILE A 198 13.07 -17.68 16.89
N CYS A 199 12.53 -18.49 15.97
CA CYS A 199 12.43 -19.93 16.15
C CYS A 199 13.81 -20.58 16.37
N TYR A 200 14.81 -20.16 15.59
CA TYR A 200 16.17 -20.67 15.69
C TYR A 200 16.81 -20.37 17.06
N TYR A 201 16.65 -19.14 17.58
CA TYR A 201 17.19 -18.76 18.87
C TYR A 201 16.37 -19.25 20.07
N SER A 202 15.11 -19.64 19.85
CA SER A 202 14.25 -20.21 20.90
C SER A 202 14.48 -21.71 21.16
N THR A 203 15.23 -22.38 20.30
CA THR A 203 15.54 -23.81 20.44
C THR A 203 17.01 -24.03 20.71
N SER A 204 17.34 -24.83 21.74
CA SER A 204 18.71 -25.16 22.11
C SER A 204 19.39 -26.14 21.14
N ASP A 205 18.63 -27.07 20.58
CA ASP A 205 19.08 -28.12 19.64
C ASP A 205 18.99 -27.68 18.16
N LYS A 206 18.57 -26.42 17.92
CA LYS A 206 18.38 -25.84 16.57
C LYS A 206 17.40 -26.62 15.67
N ASN A 207 16.52 -27.40 16.28
CA ASN A 207 15.51 -28.18 15.58
C ASN A 207 14.17 -27.44 15.60
N ILE A 208 13.81 -26.84 14.48
CA ILE A 208 12.56 -26.08 14.36
C ILE A 208 11.46 -27.04 13.90
N THR A 209 10.50 -27.26 14.80
CA THR A 209 9.31 -28.09 14.55
C THR A 209 8.07 -27.21 14.40
N MET A 210 6.97 -27.77 13.91
CA MET A 210 5.68 -27.09 13.81
C MET A 210 5.24 -26.54 15.19
N ASP A 211 5.42 -27.30 16.26
CA ASP A 211 5.08 -26.90 17.63
C ASP A 211 5.86 -25.65 18.08
N VAL A 212 7.13 -25.55 17.71
CA VAL A 212 7.96 -24.36 18.02
C VAL A 212 7.39 -23.14 17.32
N VAL A 213 7.09 -23.24 16.03
CA VAL A 213 6.53 -22.15 15.25
C VAL A 213 5.18 -21.71 15.82
N THR A 214 4.30 -22.65 16.13
CA THR A 214 2.97 -22.38 16.67
C THR A 214 3.01 -21.72 18.04
N LYS A 215 3.94 -22.14 18.93
CA LYS A 215 4.12 -21.53 20.25
C LYS A 215 4.64 -20.09 20.19
N ILE A 216 5.49 -19.79 19.21
CA ILE A 216 6.07 -18.46 19.02
C ILE A 216 5.07 -17.54 18.31
N ASN A 217 4.38 -18.08 17.32
CA ASN A 217 3.36 -17.34 16.58
C ASN A 217 1.97 -17.77 17.05
N ASN A 218 1.48 -17.12 18.11
CA ASN A 218 0.15 -17.37 18.68
C ASN A 218 -1.02 -16.99 17.75
N LYS A 219 -0.75 -16.57 16.51
CA LYS A 219 -1.80 -16.26 15.53
C LYS A 219 -2.38 -17.56 14.98
N PRO A 220 -3.70 -17.75 14.99
CA PRO A 220 -4.33 -18.96 14.46
C PRO A 220 -3.98 -19.18 12.98
N ALA A 221 -3.91 -20.45 12.57
CA ALA A 221 -3.61 -20.86 11.18
C ALA A 221 -4.61 -20.32 10.11
N LEU A 222 -5.69 -19.65 10.53
CA LEU A 222 -6.62 -18.90 9.67
C LEU A 222 -5.94 -17.80 8.83
N PHE A 223 -4.68 -17.43 9.17
CA PHE A 223 -3.86 -16.50 8.37
C PHE A 223 -3.20 -17.16 7.15
N ALA A 224 -3.25 -18.49 7.04
CA ALA A 224 -2.60 -19.21 5.93
C ALA A 224 -3.32 -19.06 4.58
N ASP A 225 -4.59 -18.59 4.58
CA ASP A 225 -5.39 -18.37 3.37
C ASP A 225 -5.32 -16.91 2.87
N LYS A 226 -4.26 -16.18 3.20
CA LYS A 226 -3.97 -14.87 2.60
C LYS A 226 -3.33 -15.01 1.22
N ASP A 227 -3.90 -15.77 0.34
CA ASP A 227 -3.79 -15.48 -1.08
C ASP A 227 -4.47 -14.12 -1.32
N GLU A 228 -3.81 -13.21 -2.06
CA GLU A 228 -4.41 -11.88 -2.38
C GLU A 228 -5.86 -12.04 -2.87
N THR A 229 -6.14 -13.06 -3.65
CA THR A 229 -7.47 -13.43 -4.11
C THR A 229 -8.42 -13.67 -2.92
N GLY A 230 -8.02 -14.42 -1.91
CA GLY A 230 -8.86 -14.71 -0.74
C GLY A 230 -9.15 -13.49 0.14
N HIS A 231 -8.20 -12.55 0.26
CA HIS A 231 -8.41 -11.31 0.98
C HIS A 231 -9.38 -10.35 0.26
N TYR A 232 -9.20 -10.18 -1.06
CA TYR A 232 -10.12 -9.41 -1.89
C TYR A 232 -11.51 -10.06 -1.94
N ASP A 233 -11.58 -11.38 -1.99
CA ASP A 233 -12.83 -12.13 -1.94
C ASP A 233 -13.54 -11.94 -0.59
N LEU A 234 -12.79 -11.92 0.51
CA LEU A 234 -13.33 -11.67 1.84
C LEU A 234 -13.90 -10.26 1.98
N LEU A 235 -13.18 -9.23 1.49
CA LEU A 235 -13.68 -7.86 1.44
C LEU A 235 -14.89 -7.71 0.51
N SER A 236 -14.89 -8.42 -0.61
CA SER A 236 -16.03 -8.46 -1.53
C SER A 236 -17.24 -9.15 -0.92
N ALA A 237 -17.03 -10.27 -0.21
CA ALA A 237 -18.09 -10.97 0.52
C ALA A 237 -18.67 -10.10 1.64
N PHE A 238 -17.82 -9.40 2.39
CA PHE A 238 -18.23 -8.44 3.42
C PHE A 238 -19.12 -7.34 2.84
N GLN A 239 -18.70 -6.67 1.76
CA GLN A 239 -19.49 -5.64 1.09
C GLN A 239 -20.80 -6.19 0.55
N LYS A 240 -20.78 -7.34 -0.15
CA LYS A 240 -21.97 -7.95 -0.75
C LYS A 240 -22.97 -8.39 0.30
N SER A 241 -22.53 -8.83 1.47
CA SER A 241 -23.41 -9.20 2.59
C SER A 241 -24.17 -7.98 3.11
N ILE A 242 -23.49 -6.84 3.29
CA ILE A 242 -24.12 -5.59 3.71
C ILE A 242 -25.08 -5.08 2.62
N ARG A 243 -24.65 -5.10 1.36
CA ARG A 243 -25.48 -4.73 0.19
C ARG A 243 -26.74 -5.59 0.10
N GLY A 244 -26.60 -6.91 0.35
CA GLY A 244 -27.69 -7.87 0.34
C GLY A 244 -28.55 -7.87 1.61
N SER A 245 -28.27 -6.98 2.59
CA SER A 245 -28.97 -6.88 3.88
C SER A 245 -28.91 -8.17 4.72
N ASP A 246 -27.86 -8.98 4.54
CA ASP A 246 -27.60 -10.18 5.36
C ASP A 246 -26.70 -9.80 6.55
N VAL A 247 -27.34 -9.53 7.69
CA VAL A 247 -26.65 -9.14 8.94
C VAL A 247 -25.71 -10.25 9.43
N ASN A 248 -26.13 -11.51 9.35
CA ASN A 248 -25.36 -12.63 9.87
C ASN A 248 -24.08 -12.84 9.04
N ALA A 249 -24.19 -12.81 7.71
CA ALA A 249 -23.06 -12.90 6.83
C ALA A 249 -22.12 -11.68 7.00
N ALA A 250 -22.66 -10.47 7.12
CA ALA A 250 -21.88 -9.26 7.33
C ALA A 250 -21.05 -9.33 8.62
N LEU A 251 -21.63 -9.77 9.73
CA LEU A 251 -20.94 -9.97 11.01
C LEU A 251 -19.93 -11.13 10.93
N HIS A 252 -20.25 -12.21 10.22
CA HIS A 252 -19.31 -13.32 10.02
C HIS A 252 -18.06 -12.88 9.25
N TYR A 253 -18.23 -12.17 8.13
CA TYR A 253 -17.08 -11.69 7.36
C TYR A 253 -16.33 -10.55 8.07
N LEU A 254 -17.02 -9.68 8.85
CA LEU A 254 -16.38 -8.75 9.76
C LEU A 254 -15.47 -9.48 10.76
N ALA A 255 -15.99 -10.52 11.42
CA ALA A 255 -15.21 -11.29 12.39
C ALA A 255 -13.95 -11.92 11.76
N ARG A 256 -14.03 -12.43 10.52
CA ARG A 256 -12.88 -12.94 9.78
C ARG A 256 -11.86 -11.84 9.48
N LEU A 257 -12.31 -10.64 9.08
CA LEU A 257 -11.43 -9.49 8.84
C LEU A 257 -10.77 -9.00 10.14
N LEU A 258 -11.48 -9.01 11.27
CA LEU A 258 -10.93 -8.65 12.59
C LEU A 258 -9.88 -9.64 13.08
N VAL A 259 -10.09 -10.95 12.86
CA VAL A 259 -9.09 -11.99 13.19
C VAL A 259 -7.78 -11.79 12.43
N ILE A 260 -7.82 -11.24 11.22
CA ILE A 260 -6.61 -10.89 10.46
C ILE A 260 -6.07 -9.48 10.78
N GLU A 261 -6.69 -8.78 11.75
CA GLU A 261 -6.28 -7.45 12.23
C GLU A 261 -6.19 -6.38 11.12
N ASP A 262 -7.02 -6.48 10.06
CA ASP A 262 -7.02 -5.55 8.94
C ASP A 262 -8.08 -4.45 9.12
N LEU A 263 -7.90 -3.62 10.13
CA LEU A 263 -8.81 -2.52 10.45
C LEU A 263 -8.87 -1.47 9.34
N ASP A 264 -7.75 -1.17 8.68
CA ASP A 264 -7.69 -0.16 7.62
C ASP A 264 -8.58 -0.52 6.43
N SER A 265 -8.54 -1.79 6.00
CA SER A 265 -9.41 -2.29 4.93
C SER A 265 -10.88 -2.32 5.33
N ILE A 266 -11.18 -2.67 6.60
CA ILE A 266 -12.54 -2.60 7.15
C ILE A 266 -13.06 -1.16 7.06
N TYR A 267 -12.32 -0.19 7.60
CA TYR A 267 -12.72 1.23 7.63
C TYR A 267 -12.94 1.79 6.24
N ARG A 268 -11.98 1.54 5.34
CA ARG A 268 -12.10 1.95 3.95
C ARG A 268 -13.35 1.34 3.28
N ARG A 269 -13.61 0.07 3.50
CA ARG A 269 -14.75 -0.62 2.89
C ARG A 269 -16.08 -0.12 3.46
N MET A 270 -16.17 0.11 4.78
CA MET A 270 -17.36 0.70 5.41
C MET A 270 -17.68 2.07 4.82
N THR A 271 -16.66 2.93 4.66
CA THR A 271 -16.84 4.25 4.05
C THR A 271 -17.38 4.14 2.62
N VAL A 272 -16.79 3.27 1.79
CA VAL A 272 -17.28 3.04 0.43
C VAL A 272 -18.75 2.58 0.44
N ILE A 273 -19.11 1.58 1.25
CA ILE A 273 -20.48 1.06 1.33
C ILE A 273 -21.48 2.15 1.77
N ALA A 274 -21.09 2.98 2.73
CA ALA A 274 -21.96 4.04 3.25
C ALA A 274 -22.37 5.05 2.17
N TYR A 275 -21.45 5.39 1.26
CA TYR A 275 -21.70 6.39 0.20
C TYR A 275 -22.11 5.78 -1.14
N GLU A 276 -21.62 4.57 -1.48
CA GLU A 276 -21.93 3.91 -2.75
C GLU A 276 -23.21 3.08 -2.68
N ASP A 277 -23.33 2.19 -1.67
CA ASP A 277 -24.42 1.20 -1.61
C ASP A 277 -25.64 1.71 -0.86
N ILE A 278 -25.44 2.47 0.24
CA ILE A 278 -26.53 3.04 1.06
C ILE A 278 -26.89 4.42 0.53
N GLY A 279 -25.91 5.29 0.33
CA GLY A 279 -26.03 6.57 -0.32
C GLY A 279 -27.23 7.41 0.16
N LEU A 280 -28.02 7.87 -0.80
CA LEU A 280 -29.18 8.73 -0.54
C LEU A 280 -30.36 8.01 0.16
N ALA A 281 -30.36 6.69 0.22
CA ALA A 281 -31.40 5.96 0.95
C ALA A 281 -31.31 6.16 2.48
N ASN A 282 -30.08 6.40 3.00
CA ASN A 282 -29.84 6.80 4.39
C ASN A 282 -28.63 7.75 4.47
N PRO A 283 -28.81 9.06 4.20
CA PRO A 283 -27.72 10.04 4.17
C PRO A 283 -26.96 10.20 5.49
N SER A 284 -27.56 9.77 6.62
CA SER A 284 -26.91 9.84 7.93
C SER A 284 -25.85 8.76 8.13
N MET A 285 -25.77 7.75 7.24
CA MET A 285 -24.85 6.63 7.41
C MET A 285 -23.37 7.04 7.24
N GLY A 286 -23.04 7.95 6.32
CA GLY A 286 -21.67 8.45 6.16
C GLY A 286 -21.09 9.02 7.46
N PRO A 287 -21.70 10.05 8.07
CA PRO A 287 -21.30 10.58 9.38
C PRO A 287 -21.26 9.53 10.50
N LYS A 288 -22.16 8.55 10.52
CA LYS A 288 -22.14 7.47 11.52
C LYS A 288 -20.94 6.56 11.36
N VAL A 289 -20.57 6.23 10.12
CA VAL A 289 -19.36 5.44 9.83
C VAL A 289 -18.11 6.19 10.26
N ASP A 290 -18.01 7.49 9.97
CA ASP A 290 -16.87 8.31 10.43
C ASP A 290 -16.81 8.36 11.98
N ALA A 291 -17.94 8.51 12.65
CA ALA A 291 -18.00 8.46 14.11
C ALA A 291 -17.58 7.09 14.67
N CYS A 292 -17.97 6.00 14.01
CA CYS A 292 -17.57 4.64 14.37
C CYS A 292 -16.04 4.47 14.22
N ILE A 293 -15.47 4.88 13.11
CA ILE A 293 -14.02 4.79 12.86
C ILE A 293 -13.24 5.55 13.93
N ASN A 294 -13.63 6.80 14.20
CA ASN A 294 -13.02 7.60 15.26
C ASN A 294 -13.16 6.96 16.67
N ALA A 295 -14.29 6.32 16.96
CA ALA A 295 -14.45 5.59 18.21
C ALA A 295 -13.51 4.38 18.27
N CYS A 296 -13.41 3.59 17.21
CA CYS A 296 -12.49 2.46 17.12
C CYS A 296 -11.04 2.84 17.34
N GLU A 297 -10.60 3.95 16.71
CA GLU A 297 -9.23 4.46 16.86
C GLU A 297 -8.91 4.93 18.29
N ARG A 298 -9.92 5.45 19.02
CA ARG A 298 -9.77 5.90 20.41
C ARG A 298 -9.68 4.76 21.40
N VAL A 299 -10.51 3.73 21.22
CA VAL A 299 -10.58 2.62 22.21
C VAL A 299 -9.60 1.50 21.90
N GLY A 300 -9.27 1.29 20.61
CA GLY A 300 -8.39 0.20 20.17
C GLY A 300 -9.03 -1.18 20.28
N MET A 301 -8.27 -2.22 19.93
CA MET A 301 -8.72 -3.62 20.11
C MET A 301 -8.46 -4.07 21.56
N PRO A 302 -9.34 -4.87 22.15
CA PRO A 302 -10.52 -5.53 21.54
C PRO A 302 -11.81 -4.69 21.54
N GLU A 303 -11.87 -3.56 22.23
CA GLU A 303 -13.08 -2.76 22.44
C GLU A 303 -13.64 -2.17 21.13
N ALA A 304 -12.82 -1.98 20.10
CA ALA A 304 -13.24 -1.54 18.76
C ALA A 304 -14.30 -2.45 18.12
N MET A 305 -14.40 -3.71 18.55
CA MET A 305 -15.44 -4.62 18.09
C MET A 305 -16.85 -4.13 18.44
N ILE A 306 -17.00 -3.35 19.52
CA ILE A 306 -18.32 -2.87 20.00
C ILE A 306 -18.92 -1.86 19.01
N PRO A 307 -18.27 -0.71 18.69
CA PRO A 307 -18.81 0.23 17.71
C PRO A 307 -18.90 -0.38 16.31
N LEU A 308 -17.98 -1.27 15.91
CA LEU A 308 -18.04 -1.96 14.62
C LEU A 308 -19.26 -2.84 14.49
N SER A 309 -19.58 -3.66 15.49
CA SER A 309 -20.74 -4.57 15.44
C SER A 309 -22.05 -3.81 15.29
N VAL A 310 -22.23 -2.71 16.04
CA VAL A 310 -23.44 -1.87 15.99
C VAL A 310 -23.56 -1.22 14.60
N THR A 311 -22.50 -0.59 14.13
CA THR A 311 -22.52 0.15 12.86
C THR A 311 -22.72 -0.79 11.67
N ILE A 312 -22.05 -1.93 11.61
CA ILE A 312 -22.22 -2.91 10.54
C ILE A 312 -23.63 -3.49 10.51
N THR A 313 -24.21 -3.75 11.67
CA THR A 313 -25.61 -4.20 11.77
C THR A 313 -26.56 -3.14 11.20
N GLU A 314 -26.39 -1.88 11.58
CA GLU A 314 -27.20 -0.77 11.06
C GLU A 314 -27.00 -0.58 9.55
N MET A 315 -25.76 -0.68 9.05
CA MET A 315 -25.48 -0.62 7.62
C MET A 315 -26.17 -1.74 6.84
N ALA A 316 -26.17 -2.96 7.35
CA ALA A 316 -26.84 -4.09 6.72
C ALA A 316 -28.35 -3.90 6.67
N LEU A 317 -28.95 -3.37 7.74
CA LEU A 317 -30.39 -3.11 7.85
C LEU A 317 -30.86 -1.84 7.11
N SER A 318 -29.95 -0.94 6.77
CA SER A 318 -30.30 0.29 6.03
C SER A 318 -30.84 -0.01 4.64
N PRO A 319 -31.79 0.80 4.13
CA PRO A 319 -32.15 0.77 2.72
C PRO A 319 -30.93 1.09 1.84
N LYS A 320 -30.96 0.66 0.59
CA LYS A 320 -29.83 0.77 -0.34
C LYS A 320 -30.21 1.62 -1.55
N SER A 321 -29.31 2.51 -1.97
CA SER A 321 -29.44 3.27 -3.21
C SER A 321 -28.04 3.72 -3.70
N ASN A 322 -27.67 3.31 -4.88
CA ASN A 322 -26.46 3.75 -5.56
C ASN A 322 -26.72 4.86 -6.60
N SER A 323 -27.93 5.45 -6.60
CA SER A 323 -28.36 6.39 -7.65
C SER A 323 -27.40 7.56 -7.85
N ALA A 324 -26.90 8.18 -6.77
CA ALA A 324 -25.99 9.30 -6.86
C ALA A 324 -24.63 8.92 -7.49
N TYR A 325 -24.08 7.75 -7.12
CA TYR A 325 -22.85 7.24 -7.72
C TYR A 325 -23.03 6.92 -9.20
N SER A 326 -24.12 6.21 -9.55
CA SER A 326 -24.45 5.88 -10.94
C SER A 326 -24.62 7.14 -11.78
N ALA A 327 -25.35 8.14 -11.27
CA ALA A 327 -25.57 9.41 -11.96
C ALA A 327 -24.25 10.13 -12.29
N LEU A 328 -23.33 10.20 -11.34
CA LEU A 328 -22.01 10.80 -11.58
C LEU A 328 -21.18 9.98 -12.58
N HIS A 329 -21.23 8.66 -12.48
CA HIS A 329 -20.52 7.76 -13.39
C HIS A 329 -21.03 7.92 -14.84
N ASP A 330 -22.34 8.01 -15.03
CA ASP A 330 -22.97 8.22 -16.33
C ASP A 330 -22.61 9.60 -16.89
N ALA A 331 -22.56 10.64 -16.06
CA ALA A 331 -22.10 11.96 -16.47
C ALA A 331 -20.63 11.97 -16.93
N ILE A 332 -19.75 11.28 -16.22
CA ILE A 332 -18.34 11.14 -16.62
C ILE A 332 -18.24 10.43 -17.96
N LYS A 333 -18.95 9.33 -18.13
CA LYS A 333 -18.97 8.53 -19.36
C LYS A 333 -19.50 9.33 -20.56
N ASP A 334 -20.50 10.17 -20.32
CA ASP A 334 -21.06 11.06 -21.35
C ASP A 334 -20.01 12.07 -21.83
N ILE A 335 -19.29 12.70 -20.89
CA ILE A 335 -18.19 13.63 -21.21
C ILE A 335 -17.04 12.91 -21.95
N GLU A 336 -16.64 11.73 -21.50
CA GLU A 336 -15.59 10.91 -22.13
C GLU A 336 -15.98 10.48 -23.57
N SER A 337 -17.27 10.34 -23.83
CA SER A 337 -17.82 10.05 -25.16
C SER A 337 -17.85 11.28 -26.09
N GLY A 338 -17.38 12.42 -25.65
CA GLY A 338 -17.28 13.66 -26.44
C GLY A 338 -18.44 14.63 -26.26
N ASN A 339 -19.41 14.34 -25.41
CA ASN A 339 -20.57 15.18 -25.14
C ASN A 339 -20.25 16.31 -24.14
N ASN A 340 -19.20 17.07 -24.42
CA ASN A 340 -18.78 18.19 -23.56
C ASN A 340 -19.44 19.50 -24.05
N TYR A 341 -20.56 19.87 -23.43
CA TYR A 341 -21.28 21.08 -23.77
C TYR A 341 -20.66 22.33 -23.14
N PRO A 342 -20.67 23.51 -23.84
CA PRO A 342 -20.11 24.72 -23.28
C PRO A 342 -20.92 25.17 -22.05
N ILE A 343 -20.23 25.76 -21.07
CA ILE A 343 -20.88 26.33 -19.88
C ILE A 343 -21.80 27.48 -20.33
N PRO A 344 -23.09 27.44 -19.98
CA PRO A 344 -24.03 28.54 -20.32
C PRO A 344 -23.54 29.89 -19.78
N GLU A 345 -23.75 30.94 -20.57
CA GLU A 345 -23.28 32.29 -20.22
C GLU A 345 -23.88 32.78 -18.89
N THR A 346 -25.12 32.40 -18.59
CA THR A 346 -25.84 32.78 -17.37
C THR A 346 -25.20 32.31 -16.07
N ILE A 347 -24.31 31.32 -16.12
CA ILE A 347 -23.64 30.73 -14.91
C ILE A 347 -22.11 30.82 -14.97
N ARG A 348 -21.54 31.60 -15.92
CA ARG A 348 -20.09 31.89 -15.94
C ARG A 348 -19.72 32.89 -14.83
N ILE A 349 -18.46 32.89 -14.41
CA ILE A 349 -17.96 33.77 -13.34
C ILE A 349 -18.23 35.24 -13.63
N ASP A 350 -18.06 35.68 -14.89
CA ASP A 350 -18.24 37.09 -15.32
C ASP A 350 -19.65 37.38 -15.85
N SER A 351 -20.64 36.56 -15.52
CA SER A 351 -21.99 36.71 -16.03
C SER A 351 -22.67 37.92 -15.42
N THR A 352 -23.03 38.89 -16.25
CA THR A 352 -23.89 40.00 -15.85
C THR A 352 -25.39 39.65 -15.87
N ILE A 353 -25.72 38.46 -16.40
CA ILE A 353 -27.08 37.94 -16.58
C ILE A 353 -27.36 36.69 -15.72
N TYR A 354 -26.64 36.54 -14.63
CA TYR A 354 -26.83 35.41 -13.69
C TYR A 354 -28.30 35.35 -13.23
N LYS A 355 -28.88 34.17 -13.38
CA LYS A 355 -30.24 33.88 -12.89
C LYS A 355 -30.16 32.97 -11.68
N TYR A 356 -30.69 33.47 -10.57
CA TYR A 356 -30.78 32.70 -9.35
C TYR A 356 -31.69 31.46 -9.53
N PRO A 357 -31.44 30.30 -8.94
CA PRO A 357 -32.24 29.08 -9.11
C PRO A 357 -33.74 29.25 -8.83
N HIS A 358 -34.11 30.16 -7.95
CA HIS A 358 -35.54 30.47 -7.67
C HIS A 358 -36.25 31.18 -8.81
N ASP A 359 -35.52 31.94 -9.63
CA ASP A 359 -36.04 32.71 -10.76
C ASP A 359 -35.86 31.96 -12.09
N TYR A 360 -35.19 30.82 -12.07
CA TYR A 360 -34.89 30.01 -13.25
C TYR A 360 -35.50 28.62 -13.14
N LYS A 361 -36.48 28.33 -14.00
CA LYS A 361 -37.20 27.04 -14.00
C LYS A 361 -36.64 26.03 -15.00
N GLY A 362 -35.52 26.30 -15.64
CA GLY A 362 -34.87 25.39 -16.58
C GLY A 362 -33.69 24.63 -15.96
N SER A 363 -33.19 23.67 -16.71
CA SER A 363 -31.93 23.00 -16.39
C SER A 363 -30.73 23.76 -16.97
N PHE A 364 -29.60 23.82 -16.27
CA PHE A 364 -28.36 24.40 -16.79
C PHE A 364 -27.61 23.46 -17.73
N VAL A 365 -28.01 22.17 -17.78
CA VAL A 365 -27.55 21.17 -18.73
C VAL A 365 -28.75 20.46 -19.35
N VAL A 366 -28.57 19.91 -20.54
CA VAL A 366 -29.65 19.21 -21.27
C VAL A 366 -29.80 17.77 -20.76
N GLN A 367 -28.71 17.21 -20.29
CA GLN A 367 -28.65 15.82 -19.81
C GLN A 367 -29.36 15.66 -18.46
N GLN A 368 -29.96 14.49 -18.26
CA GLN A 368 -30.57 14.06 -17.00
C GLN A 368 -29.90 12.75 -16.56
N TYR A 369 -29.22 12.76 -15.44
CA TYR A 369 -28.49 11.62 -14.92
C TYR A 369 -29.16 11.00 -13.69
N MET A 370 -30.15 11.70 -13.07
CA MET A 370 -30.78 11.27 -11.82
C MET A 370 -32.30 11.49 -11.85
#